data_01130352cf0602ce99edf20f51b378b2
#
_entry.id   01130352cf0602ce99edf20f51b378b2
#
_cell.length_a   1.000
_cell.length_b   1.000
_cell.length_c   1.000
_cell.angle_alpha   90.00
_cell.angle_beta   90.00
_cell.angle_gamma   90.00
#
_symmetry.space_group_name_H-M   'P 1'
#
loop_
_entity.id
_entity.type
_entity.pdbx_description
1 polymer ?
#
loop_
_entity_poly.entity_id
_entity_poly.type
_entity_poly.pdbx_seq_one_letter_code
_entity_poly.pdbx_strand_id
1 'polypeptide(L)'
;NLGGEIRCDDTHTFSLSVNYNPWNFSGNKKMKHFLVQPEYRKWLNEAFTGSFIGLQVHYALYNFWGMLPWGFGNGKMLGIENRQIANNRYQGNLAGFGISYGYQWMISPQWNMEAGISLGYAHLNYKRYGQPAGAPLIEKSNCNYWGLTQIGISVVYFIQ
;
A
#
# COMPACT_ATOMS: atom_id res chain seq x y z
N ASN A 1 3.08 9.31 3.07
CA ASN A 1 3.26 8.18 3.98
C ASN A 1 4.28 8.54 5.06
N LEU A 2 4.11 7.95 6.23
CA LEU A 2 5.00 8.08 7.37
C LEU A 2 5.16 6.69 7.99
N GLY A 3 6.38 6.36 8.41
CA GLY A 3 6.67 5.11 9.10
C GLY A 3 7.62 5.31 10.25
N GLY A 4 7.60 4.37 11.18
CA GLY A 4 8.57 4.23 12.26
C GLY A 4 9.08 2.79 12.30
N GLU A 5 10.33 2.62 12.67
CA GLU A 5 10.96 1.32 12.81
C GLU A 5 11.79 1.27 14.08
N ILE A 6 11.68 0.17 14.81
CA ILE A 6 12.41 -0.06 16.06
C ILE A 6 13.25 -1.33 15.94
N ARG A 7 14.43 -1.31 16.53
CA ARG A 7 15.31 -2.48 16.67
C ARG A 7 14.75 -3.40 17.74
N CYS A 8 14.57 -4.67 17.41
CA CYS A 8 14.22 -5.72 18.37
C CYS A 8 15.47 -6.42 18.91
N ASP A 9 16.42 -6.71 18.02
CA ASP A 9 17.74 -7.26 18.32
C ASP A 9 18.75 -6.86 17.22
N ASP A 10 19.93 -7.47 17.20
CA ASP A 10 21.00 -7.10 16.26
C ASP A 10 20.65 -7.32 14.79
N THR A 11 19.70 -8.19 14.50
CA THR A 11 19.31 -8.57 13.12
C THR A 11 17.81 -8.45 12.85
N HIS A 12 17.01 -8.09 13.83
CA HIS A 12 15.57 -7.99 13.66
C HIS A 12 15.05 -6.62 14.04
N THR A 13 14.07 -6.16 13.24
CA THR A 13 13.36 -4.90 13.46
C THR A 13 11.86 -5.10 13.28
N PHE A 14 11.10 -4.22 13.92
CA PHE A 14 9.67 -4.09 13.68
C PHE A 14 9.39 -2.71 13.12
N SER A 15 8.75 -2.66 11.97
CA SER A 15 8.34 -1.42 11.31
C SER A 15 6.81 -1.28 11.27
N LEU A 16 6.34 -0.06 11.32
CA LEU A 16 4.94 0.31 11.13
C LEU A 16 4.87 1.47 10.17
N SER A 17 4.23 1.28 9.03
CA SER A 17 3.98 2.35 8.07
C SER A 17 2.50 2.69 7.98
N VAL A 18 2.22 3.99 7.85
CA VAL A 18 0.88 4.53 7.64
C VAL A 18 0.89 5.41 6.40
N ASN A 19 -0.05 5.15 5.52
CA ASN A 19 -0.23 5.93 4.31
C ASN A 19 -1.64 6.54 4.32
N TYR A 20 -1.70 7.87 4.18
CA TYR A 20 -2.95 8.60 4.14
C TYR A 20 -2.99 9.50 2.91
N ASN A 21 -4.00 9.31 2.10
CA ASN A 21 -4.23 10.10 0.91
C ASN A 21 -5.67 10.63 0.90
N PRO A 22 -5.88 11.94 1.14
CA PRO A 22 -7.19 12.56 1.19
C PRO A 22 -7.60 13.22 -0.14
N TRP A 23 -6.96 12.94 -1.27
CA TRP A 23 -7.08 13.73 -2.48
C TRP A 23 -8.46 13.74 -3.10
N ASN A 24 -8.92 14.97 -3.39
CA ASN A 24 -10.07 15.27 -4.21
C ASN A 24 -9.58 16.07 -5.42
N PHE A 25 -10.02 15.71 -6.60
CA PHE A 25 -9.68 16.38 -7.85
C PHE A 25 -10.91 17.04 -8.45
N SER A 26 -10.71 17.95 -9.42
CA SER A 26 -11.77 18.59 -10.18
C SER A 26 -12.66 17.55 -10.88
N GLY A 27 -13.93 17.87 -11.08
CA GLY A 27 -14.89 16.94 -11.69
C GLY A 27 -15.35 15.80 -10.77
N ASN A 28 -15.35 16.01 -9.46
CA ASN A 28 -15.78 15.05 -8.43
C ASN A 28 -14.92 13.77 -8.33
N LYS A 29 -13.77 13.74 -8.98
CA LYS A 29 -12.83 12.62 -8.89
C LYS A 29 -12.20 12.54 -7.48
N LYS A 30 -12.14 11.35 -6.92
CA LYS A 30 -11.60 11.11 -5.57
C LYS A 30 -10.63 9.95 -5.57
N MET A 31 -9.53 10.15 -4.87
CA MET A 31 -8.55 9.10 -4.60
C MET A 31 -8.20 9.19 -3.12
N LYS A 32 -9.01 8.52 -2.30
CA LYS A 32 -8.80 8.51 -0.85
C LYS A 32 -8.46 7.11 -0.41
N HIS A 33 -7.39 7.00 0.35
CA HIS A 33 -7.08 5.77 1.04
C HIS A 33 -6.37 6.04 2.36
N PHE A 34 -6.56 5.12 3.27
CA PHE A 34 -5.83 5.00 4.51
C PHE A 34 -5.31 3.57 4.59
N LEU A 35 -4.00 3.40 4.73
CA LEU A 35 -3.32 2.11 4.75
C LEU A 35 -2.43 2.05 5.98
N VAL A 36 -2.48 0.93 6.68
CA VAL A 36 -1.60 0.60 7.80
C VAL A 36 -0.90 -0.71 7.48
N GLN A 37 0.42 -0.73 7.64
CA GLN A 37 1.27 -1.88 7.33
C GLN A 37 2.30 -2.11 8.45
N PRO A 38 2.03 -2.98 9.42
CA PRO A 38 3.05 -3.54 10.29
C PRO A 38 3.88 -4.57 9.52
N GLU A 39 5.18 -4.57 9.75
CA GLU A 39 6.13 -5.46 9.13
C GLU A 39 7.20 -5.88 10.14
N TYR A 40 7.48 -7.17 10.20
CA TYR A 40 8.60 -7.74 10.94
C TYR A 40 9.70 -8.11 9.96
N ARG A 41 10.91 -7.56 10.17
CA ARG A 41 12.05 -7.66 9.27
C ARG A 41 13.19 -8.43 9.89
N LYS A 42 13.79 -9.29 9.09
CA LYS A 42 15.07 -9.95 9.39
C LYS A 42 16.13 -9.42 8.45
N TRP A 43 17.13 -8.80 8.97
CA TRP A 43 18.29 -8.30 8.25
C TRP A 43 19.30 -9.42 8.01
N LEU A 44 19.91 -9.46 6.85
CA LEU A 44 20.93 -10.47 6.50
C LEU A 44 22.28 -10.13 7.13
N ASN A 45 22.49 -8.88 7.48
CA ASN A 45 23.63 -8.38 8.22
C ASN A 45 23.14 -7.78 9.54
N GLU A 46 23.62 -6.62 9.91
CA GLU A 46 23.17 -5.88 11.08
C GLU A 46 21.87 -5.09 10.76
N ALA A 47 21.04 -4.89 11.78
CA ALA A 47 19.81 -4.11 11.66
C ALA A 47 20.06 -2.72 11.05
N PHE A 48 19.20 -2.31 10.13
CA PHE A 48 19.26 -1.06 9.36
C PHE A 48 20.41 -0.97 8.33
N THR A 49 21.04 -2.11 7.99
CA THR A 49 22.13 -2.12 7.02
C THR A 49 22.03 -3.26 6.01
N GLY A 50 21.99 -2.92 4.73
CA GLY A 50 21.99 -3.90 3.64
C GLY A 50 20.62 -4.53 3.39
N SER A 51 20.60 -5.81 3.06
CA SER A 51 19.39 -6.53 2.66
C SER A 51 18.58 -7.01 3.87
N PHE A 52 17.26 -6.99 3.71
CA PHE A 52 16.32 -7.61 4.66
C PHE A 52 15.24 -8.39 3.94
N ILE A 53 14.67 -9.36 4.67
CA ILE A 53 13.45 -10.07 4.32
C ILE A 53 12.42 -9.75 5.41
N GLY A 54 11.19 -9.43 5.02
CA GLY A 54 10.13 -9.09 5.95
C GLY A 54 8.87 -9.92 5.76
N LEU A 55 8.11 -10.02 6.85
CA LEU A 55 6.73 -10.48 6.85
C LEU A 55 5.84 -9.29 7.19
N GLN A 56 4.93 -8.95 6.29
CA GLN A 56 4.04 -7.82 6.47
C GLN A 56 2.58 -8.23 6.47
N VAL A 57 1.79 -7.50 7.23
CA VAL A 57 0.33 -7.48 7.15
C VAL A 57 -0.08 -6.09 6.69
N HIS A 58 -1.15 -5.99 5.93
CA HIS A 58 -1.65 -4.69 5.50
C HIS A 58 -3.17 -4.63 5.59
N TYR A 59 -3.65 -3.48 6.03
CA TYR A 59 -5.06 -3.15 6.08
C TYR A 59 -5.29 -1.77 5.49
N ALA A 60 -6.20 -1.68 4.54
CA ALA A 60 -6.54 -0.41 3.89
C ALA A 60 -8.04 -0.17 3.82
N LEU A 61 -8.40 1.10 3.98
CA LEU A 61 -9.70 1.65 3.62
C LEU A 61 -9.53 2.50 2.37
N TYR A 62 -10.39 2.34 1.39
CA TYR A 62 -10.28 3.09 0.15
C TYR A 62 -11.61 3.60 -0.37
N ASN A 63 -11.54 4.71 -1.11
CA ASN A 63 -12.67 5.33 -1.77
C ASN A 63 -12.16 5.99 -3.06
N PHE A 64 -12.34 5.29 -4.18
CA PHE A 64 -11.92 5.75 -5.50
C PHE A 64 -13.13 6.10 -6.35
N TRP A 65 -13.03 7.19 -7.08
CA TRP A 65 -14.04 7.63 -8.03
C TRP A 65 -13.41 8.34 -9.22
N GLY A 66 -13.70 7.84 -10.42
CA GLY A 66 -13.35 8.50 -11.69
C GLY A 66 -11.86 8.66 -11.95
N MET A 67 -11.00 7.99 -11.16
CA MET A 67 -9.56 8.09 -11.29
C MET A 67 -8.92 6.75 -10.94
N LEU A 68 -8.05 6.29 -11.83
CA LEU A 68 -7.21 5.14 -11.62
C LEU A 68 -5.93 5.59 -10.93
N PRO A 69 -5.52 4.94 -9.83
CA PRO A 69 -4.16 5.08 -9.36
C PRO A 69 -3.22 4.63 -10.49
N TRP A 70 -2.22 5.46 -10.84
CA TRP A 70 -1.16 5.11 -11.79
C TRP A 70 -1.48 5.12 -13.29
N GLY A 71 -2.62 5.65 -13.75
CA GLY A 71 -2.84 5.96 -15.16
C GLY A 71 -2.77 4.79 -16.15
N PHE A 72 -2.85 3.55 -15.69
CA PHE A 72 -2.84 2.37 -16.56
C PHE A 72 -4.14 2.31 -17.37
N GLY A 73 -4.01 2.47 -18.69
CA GLY A 73 -5.10 2.46 -19.64
C GLY A 73 -5.92 1.17 -19.66
N ASN A 74 -5.98 0.47 -20.77
CA ASN A 74 -6.74 -0.76 -20.92
C ASN A 74 -6.11 -1.91 -20.13
N GLY A 75 -6.85 -2.51 -19.17
CA GLY A 75 -6.37 -3.61 -18.35
C GLY A 75 -7.26 -3.89 -17.14
N LYS A 76 -6.83 -4.83 -16.31
CA LYS A 76 -7.47 -5.13 -15.01
C LYS A 76 -6.54 -4.72 -13.87
N MET A 77 -7.09 -4.04 -12.89
CA MET A 77 -6.41 -3.72 -11.65
C MET A 77 -7.12 -4.44 -10.50
N LEU A 78 -6.39 -5.25 -9.74
CA LEU A 78 -6.94 -6.05 -8.63
C LEU A 78 -8.15 -6.91 -9.07
N GLY A 79 -8.14 -7.43 -10.31
CA GLY A 79 -9.23 -8.24 -10.85
C GLY A 79 -10.41 -7.46 -11.44
N ILE A 80 -10.43 -6.14 -11.33
CA ILE A 80 -11.51 -5.25 -11.83
C ILE A 80 -11.05 -4.54 -13.10
N GLU A 81 -11.92 -4.47 -14.11
CA GLU A 81 -11.61 -3.75 -15.35
C GLU A 81 -11.44 -2.24 -15.11
N ASN A 82 -10.39 -1.67 -15.66
CA ASN A 82 -10.05 -0.25 -15.49
C ASN A 82 -11.17 0.69 -15.94
N ARG A 83 -11.91 0.36 -16.99
CA ARG A 83 -13.08 1.11 -17.44
C ARG A 83 -14.19 1.17 -16.39
N GLN A 84 -14.40 0.10 -15.64
CA GLN A 84 -15.40 0.07 -14.57
C GLN A 84 -14.97 0.95 -13.40
N ILE A 85 -13.67 0.97 -13.06
CA ILE A 85 -13.12 1.82 -12.00
C ILE A 85 -13.25 3.30 -12.38
N ALA A 86 -12.99 3.65 -13.65
CA ALA A 86 -13.08 5.04 -14.13
C ALA A 86 -14.53 5.60 -14.10
N ASN A 87 -15.53 4.75 -14.35
CA ASN A 87 -16.92 5.16 -14.49
C ASN A 87 -17.78 4.98 -13.24
N ASN A 88 -17.26 4.33 -12.20
CA ASN A 88 -18.00 4.05 -10.97
C ASN A 88 -17.21 4.49 -9.75
N ARG A 89 -17.92 4.60 -8.62
CA ARG A 89 -17.32 4.83 -7.32
C ARG A 89 -17.13 3.48 -6.62
N TYR A 90 -15.89 3.22 -6.22
CA TYR A 90 -15.52 2.05 -5.43
C TYR A 90 -15.15 2.46 -4.02
N GLN A 91 -15.81 1.87 -3.06
CA GLN A 91 -15.53 2.08 -1.65
C GLN A 91 -15.46 0.74 -0.95
N GLY A 92 -14.43 0.54 -0.14
CA GLY A 92 -14.25 -0.71 0.55
C GLY A 92 -13.05 -0.76 1.46
N ASN A 93 -12.72 -1.98 1.83
CA ASN A 93 -11.55 -2.30 2.61
C ASN A 93 -10.77 -3.43 1.97
N LEU A 94 -9.50 -3.48 2.29
CA LEU A 94 -8.56 -4.50 1.87
C LEU A 94 -7.81 -4.98 3.11
N ALA A 95 -7.65 -6.28 3.25
CA ALA A 95 -6.79 -6.90 4.25
C ALA A 95 -5.93 -7.95 3.58
N GLY A 96 -4.66 -8.05 3.98
CA GLY A 96 -3.76 -9.00 3.36
C GLY A 96 -2.45 -9.16 4.12
N PHE A 97 -1.60 -10.01 3.57
CA PHE A 97 -0.26 -10.28 4.07
C PHE A 97 0.71 -10.52 2.92
N GLY A 98 1.99 -10.35 3.17
CA GLY A 98 3.00 -10.55 2.14
C GLY A 98 4.38 -10.77 2.73
N ILE A 99 5.28 -11.18 1.83
CA ILE A 99 6.71 -11.27 2.07
C ILE A 99 7.36 -10.13 1.33
N SER A 100 8.21 -9.38 2.01
CA SER A 100 8.99 -8.29 1.45
C SER A 100 10.46 -8.67 1.34
N TYR A 101 11.12 -8.05 0.38
CA TYR A 101 12.56 -7.99 0.26
C TYR A 101 12.95 -6.55 0.01
N GLY A 102 13.95 -6.08 0.70
CA GLY A 102 14.46 -4.72 0.52
C GLY A 102 15.94 -4.60 0.79
N TYR A 103 16.44 -3.43 0.43
CA TYR A 103 17.83 -3.06 0.65
C TYR A 103 17.89 -1.62 1.15
N GLN A 104 18.71 -1.40 2.18
CA GLN A 104 18.92 -0.09 2.76
C GLN A 104 20.38 0.35 2.58
N TRP A 105 20.56 1.55 2.02
CA TRP A 105 21.84 2.20 1.80
C TRP A 105 22.07 3.29 2.82
N MET A 106 23.22 3.29 3.46
CA MET A 106 23.66 4.40 4.29
C MET A 106 24.07 5.58 3.39
N ILE A 107 23.44 6.72 3.53
CA ILE A 107 23.81 7.97 2.86
C ILE A 107 24.69 8.81 3.78
N SER A 108 24.32 8.87 5.06
CA SER A 108 25.07 9.57 6.11
C SER A 108 24.81 8.92 7.46
N PRO A 109 25.50 9.30 8.54
CA PRO A 109 25.28 8.72 9.88
C PRO A 109 23.84 8.77 10.38
N GLN A 110 23.03 9.70 9.88
CA GLN A 110 21.63 9.89 10.29
C GLN A 110 20.63 9.61 9.19
N TRP A 111 21.06 9.40 7.95
CA TRP A 111 20.17 9.26 6.80
C TRP A 111 20.48 8.01 5.99
N ASN A 112 19.48 7.18 5.80
CA ASN A 112 19.52 6.05 4.89
C ASN A 112 18.46 6.20 3.81
N MET A 113 18.67 5.51 2.70
CA MET A 113 17.69 5.30 1.66
C MET A 113 17.35 3.81 1.59
N GLU A 114 16.11 3.49 1.42
CA GLU A 114 15.62 2.12 1.33
C GLU A 114 14.82 1.93 0.05
N ALA A 115 15.01 0.81 -0.62
CA ALA A 115 14.13 0.34 -1.66
C ALA A 115 13.61 -1.05 -1.33
N GLY A 116 12.35 -1.31 -1.60
CA GLY A 116 11.72 -2.57 -1.28
C GLY A 116 10.60 -2.97 -2.25
N ILE A 117 10.41 -4.28 -2.32
CA ILE A 117 9.34 -4.92 -3.08
C ILE A 117 8.68 -5.98 -2.20
N SER A 118 7.38 -6.16 -2.37
CA SER A 118 6.64 -7.17 -1.62
C SER A 118 5.65 -7.92 -2.51
N LEU A 119 5.57 -9.22 -2.28
CA LEU A 119 4.61 -10.12 -2.91
C LEU A 119 3.72 -10.74 -1.84
N GLY A 120 2.44 -10.88 -2.13
CA GLY A 120 1.52 -11.41 -1.14
C GLY A 120 0.10 -11.61 -1.62
N TYR A 121 -0.77 -11.78 -0.65
CA TYR A 121 -2.20 -11.96 -0.82
C TYR A 121 -2.95 -10.76 -0.25
N ALA A 122 -4.00 -10.36 -0.93
CA ALA A 122 -4.95 -9.36 -0.44
C ALA A 122 -6.39 -9.77 -0.74
N HIS A 123 -7.24 -9.69 0.27
CA HIS A 123 -8.69 -9.84 0.15
C HIS A 123 -9.34 -8.47 0.15
N LEU A 124 -10.06 -8.16 -0.91
CA LEU A 124 -10.74 -6.89 -1.11
C LEU A 124 -12.24 -7.09 -0.97
N ASN A 125 -12.87 -6.28 -0.12
CA ASN A 125 -14.32 -6.12 -0.10
C ASN A 125 -14.65 -4.74 -0.68
N TYR A 126 -15.54 -4.68 -1.64
CA TYR A 126 -15.91 -3.42 -2.26
C TYR A 126 -17.41 -3.28 -2.49
N LYS A 127 -17.84 -2.02 -2.47
CA LYS A 127 -19.17 -1.57 -2.86
C LYS A 127 -19.01 -0.67 -4.08
N ARG A 128 -19.73 -0.98 -5.15
CA ARG A 128 -19.78 -0.18 -6.37
C ARG A 128 -21.04 0.66 -6.39
N TYR A 129 -20.87 1.95 -6.62
CA TYR A 129 -21.94 2.91 -6.75
C TYR A 129 -21.91 3.53 -8.15
N GLY A 130 -23.07 3.84 -8.71
CA GLY A 130 -23.20 4.55 -9.99
C GLY A 130 -22.79 6.02 -9.91
N GLN A 131 -23.02 6.72 -11.00
CA GLN A 131 -22.90 8.19 -11.10
C GLN A 131 -24.30 8.79 -11.28
N PRO A 132 -24.57 10.02 -10.77
CA PRO A 132 -23.71 10.95 -10.03
C PRO A 132 -23.54 10.61 -8.55
N ALA A 133 -22.89 11.52 -7.79
CA ALA A 133 -22.76 11.38 -6.33
C ALA A 133 -24.14 11.22 -5.66
N GLY A 134 -24.31 10.16 -4.84
CA GLY A 134 -25.59 9.82 -4.25
C GLY A 134 -26.37 8.73 -4.99
N ALA A 135 -25.87 8.24 -6.13
CA ALA A 135 -26.47 7.13 -6.84
C ALA A 135 -26.56 5.86 -5.97
N PRO A 136 -27.56 5.00 -6.21
CA PRO A 136 -27.77 3.80 -5.43
C PRO A 136 -26.60 2.82 -5.54
N LEU A 137 -26.49 1.92 -4.56
CA LEU A 137 -25.56 0.82 -4.59
C LEU A 137 -25.91 -0.11 -5.76
N ILE A 138 -24.93 -0.33 -6.65
CA ILE A 138 -25.09 -1.22 -7.81
C ILE A 138 -24.73 -2.66 -7.40
N GLU A 139 -23.61 -2.81 -6.67
CA GLU A 139 -23.06 -4.13 -6.38
C GLU A 139 -22.24 -4.11 -5.09
N LYS A 140 -22.30 -5.21 -4.35
CA LYS A 140 -21.38 -5.53 -3.26
C LYS A 140 -20.69 -6.84 -3.61
N SER A 141 -19.37 -6.82 -3.70
CA SER A 141 -18.59 -8.00 -4.09
C SER A 141 -17.26 -8.05 -3.36
N ASN A 142 -16.57 -9.14 -3.52
CA ASN A 142 -15.22 -9.32 -3.01
C ASN A 142 -14.28 -9.84 -4.12
N CYS A 143 -13.00 -9.65 -3.92
CA CYS A 143 -11.97 -10.12 -4.84
C CYS A 143 -10.75 -10.58 -4.06
N ASN A 144 -10.15 -11.67 -4.50
CA ASN A 144 -8.88 -12.16 -4.00
C ASN A 144 -7.79 -11.81 -4.99
N TYR A 145 -6.71 -11.25 -4.50
CA TYR A 145 -5.57 -10.85 -5.29
C TYR A 145 -4.29 -11.53 -4.78
N TRP A 146 -3.52 -12.09 -5.69
CA TRP A 146 -2.18 -12.60 -5.46
C TRP A 146 -1.22 -11.88 -6.37
N GLY A 147 -0.14 -11.34 -5.83
CA GLY A 147 0.87 -10.65 -6.63
C GLY A 147 1.62 -9.57 -5.87
N LEU A 148 2.04 -8.55 -6.59
CA LEU A 148 2.79 -7.43 -6.06
C LEU A 148 1.91 -6.60 -5.11
N THR A 149 2.24 -6.58 -3.83
CA THR A 149 1.48 -5.84 -2.80
C THR A 149 2.12 -4.51 -2.44
N GLN A 150 3.42 -4.37 -2.66
CA GLN A 150 4.15 -3.12 -2.41
C GLN A 150 5.37 -3.02 -3.32
N ILE A 151 5.67 -1.81 -3.74
CA ILE A 151 6.95 -1.38 -4.31
C ILE A 151 7.18 0.06 -3.87
N GLY A 152 8.38 0.38 -3.42
CA GLY A 152 8.65 1.73 -2.92
C GLY A 152 10.12 2.03 -2.70
N ILE A 153 10.36 3.32 -2.59
CA ILE A 153 11.62 3.90 -2.15
C ILE A 153 11.29 4.82 -0.98
N SER A 154 12.08 4.75 0.07
CA SER A 154 11.91 5.52 1.31
C SER A 154 13.21 6.18 1.72
N VAL A 155 13.09 7.30 2.41
CA VAL A 155 14.20 7.94 3.11
C VAL A 155 13.98 7.73 4.59
N VAL A 156 15.00 7.23 5.29
CA VAL A 156 14.97 6.87 6.70
C VAL A 156 15.86 7.84 7.48
N TYR A 157 15.34 8.41 8.53
CA TYR A 157 16.07 9.27 9.46
C TYR A 157 16.19 8.59 10.82
N PHE A 158 17.41 8.49 11.36
CA PHE A 158 17.66 7.93 12.68
C PHE A 158 17.52 9.00 13.77
N ILE A 159 16.59 8.77 14.69
CA ILE A 159 16.43 9.54 15.91
C ILE A 159 17.33 8.91 16.98
N GLN A 160 18.32 9.65 17.45
CA GLN A 160 19.24 9.22 18.53
C GLN A 160 18.68 9.62 19.88
#